data_908d3ea793220a8d303aae4f7d68fe6b
#
_entry.id   908d3ea793220a8d303aae4f7d68fe6b
#
_cell.length_a   1.000
_cell.length_b   1.000
_cell.length_c   1.000
_cell.angle_alpha   90.00
_cell.angle_beta   90.00
_cell.angle_gamma   90.00
#
_symmetry.space_group_name_H-M   'P 1'
#
loop_
_entity.id
_entity.type
_entity.pdbx_description
1 polymer ?
#
loop_
_entity_poly.entity_id
_entity_poly.type
_entity_poly.pdbx_seq_one_letter_code
_entity_poly.pdbx_strand_id
1 'polypeptide(L)'
;MSQSWNATLVRAVAAATSDEVRAAANEAQGGGGGGSLACFDPVLNVCRDPRWGRCQEGYGEDPWLTALLGEQYVSGLQVSERNAACPCAPTAVRPKT
;
A
#
# COMPACT_ATOMS: atom_id res chain seq x y z
N MET A 1 3.51 -11.10 4.22
CA MET A 1 2.32 -11.19 3.33
C MET A 1 2.59 -11.96 2.04
N SER A 2 3.75 -11.82 1.40
CA SER A 2 4.08 -12.50 0.13
C SER A 2 3.94 -14.03 0.19
N GLN A 3 4.30 -14.63 1.32
CA GLN A 3 4.25 -16.08 1.53
C GLN A 3 2.83 -16.67 1.60
N SER A 4 1.80 -15.83 1.67
CA SER A 4 0.41 -16.29 1.61
C SER A 4 -0.01 -16.69 0.19
N TRP A 5 0.67 -16.18 -0.83
CA TRP A 5 0.34 -16.34 -2.26
C TRP A 5 -1.12 -15.97 -2.58
N ASN A 6 -1.72 -15.13 -1.73
CA ASN A 6 -3.12 -14.77 -1.83
C ASN A 6 -3.28 -13.26 -2.05
N ALA A 7 -3.48 -12.88 -3.30
CA ALA A 7 -3.64 -11.48 -3.71
C ALA A 7 -4.89 -10.83 -3.09
N THR A 8 -5.98 -11.58 -2.96
CA THR A 8 -7.22 -11.10 -2.34
C THR A 8 -7.02 -10.78 -0.85
N LEU A 9 -6.28 -11.62 -0.13
CA LEU A 9 -5.94 -11.38 1.26
C LEU A 9 -5.07 -10.11 1.40
N VAL A 10 -4.08 -9.94 0.53
CA VAL A 10 -3.21 -8.75 0.54
C VAL A 10 -4.03 -7.47 0.35
N ARG A 11 -4.97 -7.49 -0.60
CA ARG A 11 -5.89 -6.36 -0.82
C ARG A 11 -6.79 -6.08 0.39
N ALA A 12 -7.34 -7.10 1.00
CA ALA A 12 -8.20 -6.96 2.18
C ALA A 12 -7.45 -6.36 3.38
N VAL A 13 -6.22 -6.81 3.63
CA VAL A 13 -5.34 -6.25 4.66
C VAL A 13 -5.03 -4.79 4.38
N ALA A 14 -4.68 -4.45 3.13
CA ALA A 14 -4.40 -3.08 2.74
C ALA A 14 -5.62 -2.15 2.89
N ALA A 15 -6.82 -2.64 2.58
CA ALA A 15 -8.06 -1.89 2.79
C ALA A 15 -8.32 -1.61 4.27
N ALA A 16 -8.15 -2.61 5.13
CA ALA A 16 -8.26 -2.44 6.58
C ALA A 16 -7.23 -1.43 7.11
N THR A 17 -5.98 -1.52 6.65
CA THR A 17 -4.91 -0.55 6.99
C THR A 17 -5.29 0.87 6.54
N SER A 18 -5.88 1.02 5.35
CA SER A 18 -6.35 2.31 4.86
C SER A 18 -7.40 2.94 5.76
N ASP A 19 -8.36 2.14 6.24
CA ASP A 19 -9.40 2.62 7.15
C ASP A 19 -8.81 3.06 8.51
N GLU A 20 -7.87 2.32 9.06
CA GLU A 20 -7.20 2.65 10.33
C GLU A 20 -6.34 3.92 10.21
N VAL A 21 -5.57 4.06 9.13
CA VAL A 21 -4.75 5.26 8.88
C VAL A 21 -5.63 6.51 8.74
N ARG A 22 -6.79 6.40 8.09
CA ARG A 22 -7.73 7.51 7.98
C ARG A 22 -8.38 7.86 9.30
N ALA A 23 -8.76 6.87 10.10
CA ALA A 23 -9.30 7.09 11.42
C ALA A 23 -8.30 7.86 12.30
N ALA A 24 -7.05 7.41 12.34
CA ALA A 24 -5.98 8.07 13.08
C ALA A 24 -5.71 9.50 12.57
N ALA A 25 -5.72 9.72 11.25
CA ALA A 25 -5.54 11.04 10.67
C ALA A 25 -6.70 12.00 11.04
N ASN A 26 -7.94 11.51 11.05
CA ASN A 26 -9.10 12.30 11.45
C ASN A 26 -9.07 12.69 12.93
N GLU A 27 -8.67 11.76 13.80
CA GLU A 27 -8.47 12.04 15.23
C GLU A 27 -7.40 13.10 15.44
N ALA A 28 -6.27 13.00 14.73
CA ALA A 28 -5.19 13.98 14.83
C ALA A 28 -5.62 15.38 14.34
N GLN A 29 -6.48 15.48 13.34
CA GLN A 29 -7.03 16.76 12.88
C GLN A 29 -7.97 17.39 13.92
N GLY A 30 -8.78 16.60 14.63
CA GLY A 30 -9.65 17.06 15.70
C GLY A 30 -8.88 17.59 16.91
N GLY A 31 -7.65 17.13 17.14
CA GLY A 31 -6.77 17.55 18.22
C GLY A 31 -5.77 18.66 17.88
N GLY A 32 -5.85 19.26 16.69
CA GLY A 32 -4.95 20.33 16.23
C GLY A 32 -3.57 19.83 15.73
N GLY A 33 -3.36 18.52 15.66
CA GLY A 33 -2.19 17.89 15.04
C GLY A 33 -2.54 17.40 13.64
N GLY A 34 -1.87 17.92 12.60
CA GLY A 34 -2.10 17.45 11.22
C GLY A 34 -1.70 15.99 11.03
N GLY A 35 -2.66 15.09 11.01
CA GLY A 35 -2.43 13.69 10.63
C GLY A 35 -2.02 13.60 9.16
N SER A 36 -0.91 12.91 8.88
CA SER A 36 -0.47 12.66 7.50
C SER A 36 -1.14 11.42 6.95
N LEU A 37 -1.71 11.53 5.75
CA LEU A 37 -2.17 10.39 4.94
C LEU A 37 -1.10 9.85 3.99
N ALA A 38 0.13 10.37 4.08
CA ALA A 38 1.24 9.89 3.27
C ALA A 38 1.79 8.59 3.85
N CYS A 39 1.78 7.54 3.03
CA CYS A 39 2.34 6.24 3.35
C CYS A 39 3.56 5.96 2.49
N PHE A 40 4.66 5.47 3.09
CA PHE A 40 5.87 5.02 2.38
C PHE A 40 5.89 3.50 2.24
N ASP A 41 4.78 2.96 1.77
CA ASP A 41 4.51 1.53 1.66
C ASP A 41 3.69 1.25 0.40
N PRO A 42 3.81 0.10 -0.25
CA PRO A 42 4.69 -1.04 0.03
C PRO A 42 6.11 -0.89 -0.51
N VAL A 43 7.05 -1.70 0.01
CA VAL A 43 8.38 -1.82 -0.56
C VAL A 43 8.31 -2.76 -1.78
N LEU A 44 8.38 -2.18 -2.97
CA LEU A 44 8.21 -2.89 -4.25
C LEU A 44 9.54 -3.27 -4.92
N ASN A 45 10.66 -3.10 -4.23
CA ASN A 45 11.94 -3.48 -4.78
C ASN A 45 12.16 -5.00 -4.69
N VAL A 46 12.79 -5.56 -5.72
CA VAL A 46 13.12 -6.99 -5.78
C VAL A 46 14.40 -7.26 -4.99
N CYS A 47 14.41 -8.30 -4.18
CA CYS A 47 15.61 -8.73 -3.48
C CYS A 47 16.58 -9.38 -4.48
N ARG A 48 17.55 -8.61 -4.98
CA ARG A 48 18.52 -9.04 -5.99
C ARG A 48 19.87 -9.43 -5.43
N ASP A 49 20.19 -8.94 -4.24
CA ASP A 49 21.50 -9.12 -3.62
C ASP A 49 21.30 -9.46 -2.12
N PRO A 50 21.88 -10.56 -1.61
CA PRO A 50 21.73 -10.96 -0.22
C PRO A 50 22.34 -9.96 0.78
N ARG A 51 23.19 -9.06 0.32
CA ARG A 51 23.76 -7.98 1.14
C ARG A 51 22.81 -6.81 1.37
N TRP A 52 21.71 -6.74 0.62
CA TRP A 52 20.71 -5.71 0.84
C TRP A 52 19.95 -5.96 2.13
N GLY A 53 20.05 -5.02 3.08
CA GLY A 53 19.51 -5.16 4.44
C GLY A 53 17.98 -5.13 4.55
N ARG A 54 17.26 -4.85 3.47
CA ARG A 54 15.79 -4.68 3.46
C ARG A 54 15.05 -5.76 2.67
N CYS A 55 15.70 -6.88 2.36
CA CYS A 55 15.08 -7.98 1.62
C CYS A 55 13.80 -8.51 2.28
N GLN A 56 13.76 -8.54 3.62
CA GLN A 56 12.61 -9.02 4.39
C GLN A 56 11.38 -8.11 4.32
N GLU A 57 11.54 -6.87 3.90
CA GLU A 57 10.45 -5.91 3.77
C GLU A 57 9.70 -6.04 2.43
N GLY A 58 10.35 -6.63 1.44
CA GLY A 58 9.80 -6.80 0.09
C GLY A 58 8.98 -8.08 -0.08
N TYR A 59 8.48 -8.29 -1.29
CA TYR A 59 7.69 -9.47 -1.66
C TYR A 59 8.53 -10.65 -2.14
N GLY A 60 9.86 -10.50 -2.25
CA GLY A 60 10.78 -11.54 -2.62
C GLY A 60 11.64 -11.21 -3.83
N GLU A 61 12.08 -12.25 -4.54
CA GLU A 61 13.02 -12.16 -5.67
C GLU A 61 12.33 -12.12 -7.03
N ASP A 62 11.06 -12.56 -7.10
CA ASP A 62 10.30 -12.62 -8.33
C ASP A 62 9.61 -11.28 -8.64
N PRO A 63 9.95 -10.61 -9.75
CA PRO A 63 9.33 -9.35 -10.13
C PRO A 63 7.85 -9.50 -10.49
N TRP A 64 7.43 -10.63 -11.02
CA TRP A 64 6.02 -10.89 -11.34
C TRP A 64 5.17 -10.96 -10.08
N LEU A 65 5.57 -11.75 -9.09
CA LEU A 65 4.89 -11.85 -7.80
C LEU A 65 4.85 -10.49 -7.11
N THR A 66 5.96 -9.76 -7.11
CA THR A 66 6.06 -8.42 -6.53
C THR A 66 5.08 -7.45 -7.19
N ALA A 67 4.98 -7.47 -8.52
CA ALA A 67 4.05 -6.63 -9.25
C ALA A 67 2.60 -6.96 -8.93
N LEU A 68 2.24 -8.25 -8.95
CA LEU A 68 0.87 -8.72 -8.67
C LEU A 68 0.41 -8.35 -7.25
N LEU A 69 1.22 -8.66 -6.25
CA LEU A 69 0.88 -8.38 -4.86
C LEU A 69 0.94 -6.89 -4.54
N GLY A 70 1.89 -6.17 -5.13
CA GLY A 70 2.01 -4.73 -4.99
C GLY A 70 0.82 -3.96 -5.57
N GLU A 71 0.33 -4.38 -6.73
CA GLU A 71 -0.89 -3.83 -7.33
C GLU A 71 -2.10 -4.00 -6.39
N GLN A 72 -2.27 -5.19 -5.82
CA GLN A 72 -3.38 -5.44 -4.90
C GLN A 72 -3.25 -4.64 -3.61
N TYR A 73 -2.04 -4.51 -3.08
CA TYR A 73 -1.80 -3.72 -1.88
C TYR A 73 -2.10 -2.24 -2.11
N VAL A 74 -1.56 -1.65 -3.17
CA VAL A 74 -1.80 -0.25 -3.53
C VAL A 74 -3.28 0.00 -3.82
N SER A 75 -3.92 -0.91 -4.54
CA SER A 75 -5.37 -0.83 -4.78
C SER A 75 -6.17 -0.85 -3.49
N GLY A 76 -5.80 -1.70 -2.52
CA GLY A 76 -6.45 -1.76 -1.21
C GLY A 76 -6.29 -0.47 -0.41
N LEU A 77 -5.09 0.14 -0.44
CA LEU A 77 -4.82 1.41 0.24
C LEU A 77 -5.58 2.58 -0.38
N GLN A 78 -5.68 2.62 -1.71
CA GLN A 78 -6.24 3.75 -2.45
C GLN A 78 -7.76 3.69 -2.60
N VAL A 79 -8.32 2.51 -2.70
CA VAL A 79 -9.74 2.28 -2.93
C VAL A 79 -10.36 1.66 -1.68
N SER A 80 -10.70 2.50 -0.71
CA SER A 80 -11.77 2.13 0.18
C SER A 80 -13.07 2.21 -0.64
N GLU A 81 -13.80 1.12 -0.76
CA GLU A 81 -15.11 1.08 -1.45
C GLU A 81 -16.10 2.10 -0.85
N ARG A 82 -15.78 2.64 0.32
CA ARG A 82 -16.58 3.63 1.04
C ARG A 82 -16.23 5.08 0.75
N ASN A 83 -15.08 5.34 0.08
CA ASN A 83 -14.63 6.71 -0.17
C ASN A 83 -13.98 6.83 -1.55
N ALA A 84 -14.74 7.27 -2.53
CA ALA A 84 -14.27 7.57 -3.88
C ALA A 84 -13.29 8.76 -3.98
N ALA A 85 -12.91 9.36 -2.85
CA ALA A 85 -12.00 10.49 -2.80
C ALA A 85 -10.93 10.24 -1.73
N CYS A 86 -9.90 9.45 -2.06
CA CYS A 86 -8.68 9.43 -1.27
C CYS A 86 -7.76 10.57 -1.75
N PRO A 87 -7.45 11.58 -0.91
CA PRO A 87 -6.47 12.61 -1.27
C PRO A 87 -5.04 12.08 -1.38
N CYS A 88 -4.79 10.85 -0.93
CA CYS A 88 -3.49 10.17 -1.08
C CYS A 88 -3.38 9.32 -2.36
N ALA A 89 -4.33 9.42 -3.28
CA ALA A 89 -4.14 8.81 -4.59
C ALA A 89 -2.93 9.49 -5.26
N PRO A 90 -1.82 8.77 -5.52
CA PRO A 90 -0.84 9.29 -6.44
C PRO A 90 -1.58 9.61 -7.73
N THR A 91 -1.34 10.76 -8.29
CA THR A 91 -1.93 11.21 -9.54
C THR A 91 -1.82 10.05 -10.53
N ALA A 92 -2.93 9.39 -10.79
CA ALA A 92 -2.95 8.22 -11.64
C ALA A 92 -2.28 8.60 -12.96
N VAL A 93 -1.19 7.93 -13.28
CA VAL A 93 -0.68 7.90 -14.64
C VAL A 93 -1.78 7.23 -15.45
N ARG A 94 -2.70 8.05 -15.98
CA ARG A 94 -3.64 7.57 -16.98
C ARG A 94 -2.80 7.18 -18.19
N PRO A 95 -2.89 5.95 -18.68
CA PRO A 95 -2.35 5.64 -19.99
C PRO A 95 -3.08 6.55 -20.98
N LYS A 96 -2.33 7.38 -21.70
CA LYS A 96 -2.87 8.07 -22.85
C LYS A 96 -3.11 7.00 -23.91
N THR A 97 -4.36 6.68 -24.14
CA THR A 97 -4.78 6.03 -25.38
C THR A 97 -4.60 6.98 -26.53
#